data_9f3e38b73565d5bbbb2dc2c5ce55ac0f
#
_entry.id   9f3e38b73565d5bbbb2dc2c5ce55ac0f
#
_cell.length_a   1.000
_cell.length_b   1.000
_cell.length_c   1.000
_cell.angle_alpha   90.00
_cell.angle_beta   90.00
_cell.angle_gamma   90.00
#
_symmetry.space_group_name_H-M   'P 1'
#
loop_
_entity.id
_entity.type
_entity.pdbx_description
1 polymer ?
#
loop_
_entity_poly.entity_id
_entity_poly.type
_entity_poly.pdbx_seq_one_letter_code
_entity_poly.pdbx_strand_id
1 'polypeptide(L)'
;MVRRGATLMGLMLAACASVPAASQSADVTIDGNRVYPESITSDAAGNLYNGSNAGTIYRTKAGAKTAEPWIIPNPENGLRSLFGVFADEKHGVLWACDNPNIFKRETGKTTLRAFDLKTGRIKAGYDFPTDVPAACNDIALSKDGSVWATETLAGRIFVLRPHAQELALFASGADLVGIDGIAIAGDGAIYINNVRKQLFQRVERKADGSFEKLTTLTTSSPLNGPDGLRALGGNHFIQAEGPGGRVALVDVSGNNATIKPIATGLDGSVGVTVVGHTAYAIEGKIEYMFDPKLKDKSPDPFTIRAFALPAKK
;
A
#
# COMPACT_ATOMS: atom_id res chain seq x y z
N MET A 1 -72.97 47.41 8.34
CA MET A 1 -71.51 47.62 8.15
C MET A 1 -70.79 46.30 8.37
N VAL A 2 -70.41 45.63 7.31
CA VAL A 2 -69.78 44.36 7.33
C VAL A 2 -68.33 44.58 6.90
N ARG A 3 -67.38 44.35 7.81
CA ARG A 3 -65.87 44.35 7.51
C ARG A 3 -65.43 42.98 7.03
N ARG A 4 -64.99 42.96 5.78
CA ARG A 4 -64.32 41.76 5.22
C ARG A 4 -62.85 41.76 5.66
N GLY A 5 -62.37 40.71 6.40
CA GLY A 5 -60.97 40.44 6.66
C GLY A 5 -60.36 39.71 5.48
N ALA A 6 -59.24 40.21 4.95
CA ALA A 6 -58.45 39.57 3.95
C ALA A 6 -57.32 38.77 4.66
N THR A 7 -57.30 37.44 4.47
CA THR A 7 -56.24 36.55 4.95
C THR A 7 -55.17 36.52 3.90
N LEU A 8 -53.94 36.98 4.22
CA LEU A 8 -52.74 36.81 3.41
C LEU A 8 -52.17 35.42 3.68
N MET A 9 -52.17 34.60 2.66
CA MET A 9 -51.53 33.28 2.67
C MET A 9 -50.08 33.44 2.18
N GLY A 10 -49.11 33.40 3.11
CA GLY A 10 -47.68 33.47 2.80
C GLY A 10 -47.18 32.13 2.23
N LEU A 11 -46.72 32.14 0.97
CA LEU A 11 -46.01 31.03 0.34
C LEU A 11 -44.59 30.99 0.91
N MET A 12 -44.26 29.98 1.72
CA MET A 12 -42.88 29.65 2.05
C MET A 12 -42.25 28.85 0.89
N LEU A 13 -41.34 29.47 0.14
CA LEU A 13 -40.47 28.76 -0.77
C LEU A 13 -39.38 28.05 0.07
N ALA A 14 -39.45 26.72 0.11
CA ALA A 14 -38.36 25.90 0.62
C ALA A 14 -37.23 25.87 -0.42
N ALA A 15 -36.12 26.55 -0.13
CA ALA A 15 -34.89 26.42 -0.91
C ALA A 15 -34.26 25.06 -0.65
N CYS A 16 -34.41 24.12 -1.58
CA CYS A 16 -33.62 22.90 -1.60
C CYS A 16 -32.16 23.27 -1.92
N ALA A 17 -31.32 23.35 -0.89
CA ALA A 17 -29.88 23.42 -1.08
C ALA A 17 -29.42 22.07 -1.69
N SER A 18 -29.05 22.07 -2.96
CA SER A 18 -28.39 20.94 -3.60
C SER A 18 -27.02 20.76 -2.95
N VAL A 19 -26.86 19.65 -2.19
CA VAL A 19 -25.55 19.19 -1.73
C VAL A 19 -24.74 18.88 -3.00
N PRO A 20 -23.56 19.50 -3.21
CA PRO A 20 -22.74 19.17 -4.36
C PRO A 20 -22.39 17.68 -4.28
N ALA A 21 -22.68 16.94 -5.35
CA ALA A 21 -22.23 15.56 -5.49
C ALA A 21 -20.71 15.57 -5.34
N ALA A 22 -20.19 14.77 -4.39
CA ALA A 22 -18.75 14.57 -4.24
C ALA A 22 -18.23 14.15 -5.61
N SER A 23 -17.30 14.91 -6.19
CA SER A 23 -16.68 14.57 -7.46
C SER A 23 -16.02 13.20 -7.28
N GLN A 24 -16.42 12.23 -8.09
CA GLN A 24 -15.78 10.92 -8.13
C GLN A 24 -14.31 11.14 -8.47
N SER A 25 -13.40 10.69 -7.61
CA SER A 25 -11.95 10.77 -7.89
C SER A 25 -11.67 10.04 -9.19
N ALA A 26 -10.92 10.67 -10.07
CA ALA A 26 -10.59 10.07 -11.36
C ALA A 26 -9.36 9.17 -11.23
N ASP A 27 -9.29 8.15 -12.08
CA ASP A 27 -8.09 7.35 -12.27
C ASP A 27 -6.90 8.26 -12.62
N VAL A 28 -5.69 7.80 -12.25
CA VAL A 28 -4.44 8.51 -12.51
C VAL A 28 -3.59 7.68 -13.46
N THR A 29 -3.13 8.27 -14.56
CA THR A 29 -2.16 7.63 -15.46
C THR A 29 -0.75 7.82 -14.91
N ILE A 30 0.08 6.75 -14.92
CA ILE A 30 1.48 6.86 -14.57
C ILE A 30 2.28 7.16 -15.83
N ASP A 31 3.02 8.28 -15.81
CA ASP A 31 3.84 8.71 -16.95
C ASP A 31 5.06 7.81 -17.13
N GLY A 32 5.30 7.39 -18.37
CA GLY A 32 6.42 6.54 -18.72
C GLY A 32 6.04 5.25 -19.44
N ASN A 33 7.06 4.48 -19.79
CA ASN A 33 6.94 3.22 -20.49
C ASN A 33 7.53 2.09 -19.64
N ARG A 34 6.86 0.95 -19.56
CA ARG A 34 7.28 -0.23 -18.78
C ARG A 34 7.62 0.13 -17.34
N VAL A 35 6.75 0.92 -16.71
CA VAL A 35 6.94 1.44 -15.35
C VAL A 35 6.90 0.32 -14.31
N TYR A 36 6.01 -0.64 -14.47
CA TYR A 36 5.78 -1.73 -13.52
C TYR A 36 5.69 -1.22 -12.08
N PRO A 37 4.67 -0.41 -11.75
CA PRO A 37 4.47 0.08 -10.40
C PRO A 37 4.09 -1.09 -9.49
N GLU A 38 4.61 -1.11 -8.28
CA GLU A 38 4.42 -2.26 -7.39
C GLU A 38 3.73 -1.87 -6.08
N SER A 39 4.01 -0.71 -5.54
CA SER A 39 3.41 -0.26 -4.29
C SER A 39 2.99 1.21 -4.37
N ILE A 40 2.01 1.57 -3.53
CA ILE A 40 1.50 2.93 -3.43
C ILE A 40 1.28 3.33 -1.97
N THR A 41 1.56 4.59 -1.66
CA THR A 41 1.25 5.24 -0.40
C THR A 41 0.75 6.66 -0.65
N SER A 42 0.20 7.29 0.38
CA SER A 42 -0.30 8.67 0.31
C SER A 42 0.10 9.46 1.52
N ASP A 43 0.09 10.79 1.40
CA ASP A 43 0.18 11.72 2.52
C ASP A 43 -1.19 12.36 2.85
N ALA A 44 -1.29 13.06 3.98
CA ALA A 44 -2.51 13.75 4.41
C ALA A 44 -2.93 14.90 3.50
N ALA A 45 -1.99 15.45 2.71
CA ALA A 45 -2.29 16.46 1.70
C ALA A 45 -2.97 15.85 0.45
N GLY A 46 -3.03 14.51 0.36
CA GLY A 46 -3.63 13.78 -0.75
C GLY A 46 -2.67 13.54 -1.92
N ASN A 47 -1.37 13.75 -1.74
CA ASN A 47 -0.40 13.30 -2.74
C ASN A 47 -0.27 11.77 -2.68
N LEU A 48 -0.07 11.16 -3.85
CA LEU A 48 0.23 9.74 -3.97
C LEU A 48 1.69 9.55 -4.36
N TYR A 49 2.30 8.49 -3.83
CA TYR A 49 3.66 8.09 -4.14
C TYR A 49 3.66 6.61 -4.51
N ASN A 50 4.26 6.24 -5.63
CA ASN A 50 4.35 4.85 -6.04
C ASN A 50 5.77 4.48 -6.46
N GLY A 51 6.23 3.32 -6.00
CA GLY A 51 7.49 2.72 -6.39
C GLY A 51 7.34 1.92 -7.68
N SER A 52 8.41 1.86 -8.46
CA SER A 52 8.46 1.17 -9.75
C SER A 52 9.57 0.12 -9.75
N ASN A 53 9.32 -1.03 -10.34
CA ASN A 53 10.36 -2.04 -10.58
C ASN A 53 11.50 -1.55 -11.49
N ALA A 54 11.30 -0.41 -12.16
CA ALA A 54 12.35 0.29 -12.91
C ALA A 54 13.18 1.25 -12.04
N GLY A 55 12.92 1.33 -10.73
CA GLY A 55 13.69 2.09 -9.75
C GLY A 55 13.23 3.53 -9.51
N THR A 56 12.26 4.03 -10.27
CA THR A 56 11.74 5.40 -10.11
C THR A 56 10.63 5.43 -9.06
N ILE A 57 10.64 6.45 -8.19
CA ILE A 57 9.47 6.80 -7.39
C ILE A 57 8.71 7.91 -8.13
N TYR A 58 7.45 7.67 -8.38
CA TYR A 58 6.52 8.62 -8.99
C TYR A 58 5.73 9.35 -7.92
N ARG A 59 5.31 10.57 -8.24
CA ARG A 59 4.42 11.36 -7.38
C ARG A 59 3.24 11.90 -8.17
N THR A 60 2.03 11.72 -7.63
CA THR A 60 0.82 12.41 -8.07
C THR A 60 0.51 13.50 -7.07
N LYS A 61 0.49 14.76 -7.48
CA LYS A 61 0.01 15.85 -6.62
C LYS A 61 -1.48 15.70 -6.38
N ALA A 62 -1.96 16.12 -5.22
CA ALA A 62 -3.39 16.09 -4.89
C ALA A 62 -4.25 16.66 -6.02
N GLY A 63 -5.22 15.87 -6.51
CA GLY A 63 -6.12 16.23 -7.60
C GLY A 63 -5.51 16.16 -9.01
N ALA A 64 -4.24 15.85 -9.17
CA ALA A 64 -3.64 15.60 -10.48
C ALA A 64 -4.11 14.27 -11.08
N LYS A 65 -4.10 14.19 -12.41
CA LYS A 65 -4.50 12.99 -13.17
C LYS A 65 -3.31 12.22 -13.74
N THR A 66 -2.09 12.67 -13.42
CA THR A 66 -0.86 12.04 -13.89
C THR A 66 0.11 11.92 -12.72
N ALA A 67 0.69 10.75 -12.56
CA ALA A 67 1.83 10.49 -11.70
C ALA A 67 3.11 10.75 -12.49
N GLU A 68 3.91 11.71 -12.04
CA GLU A 68 5.15 12.14 -12.70
C GLU A 68 6.37 11.51 -12.04
N PRO A 69 7.46 11.18 -12.78
CA PRO A 69 8.73 10.80 -12.18
C PRO A 69 9.20 11.86 -11.18
N TRP A 70 9.51 11.45 -9.95
CA TRP A 70 9.90 12.38 -8.89
C TRP A 70 11.28 12.08 -8.32
N ILE A 71 11.56 10.84 -7.90
CA ILE A 71 12.89 10.42 -7.49
C ILE A 71 13.38 9.43 -8.54
N ILE A 72 14.32 9.86 -9.36
CA ILE A 72 14.87 9.09 -10.46
C ILE A 72 16.17 8.43 -10.01
N PRO A 73 16.44 7.16 -10.39
CA PRO A 73 17.68 6.47 -10.08
C PRO A 73 18.92 7.30 -10.48
N ASN A 74 19.85 7.43 -9.55
CA ASN A 74 21.14 8.08 -9.78
C ASN A 74 22.20 7.51 -8.82
N PRO A 75 23.51 7.78 -9.03
CA PRO A 75 24.58 7.26 -8.17
C PRO A 75 24.48 7.66 -6.70
N GLU A 76 23.89 8.82 -6.38
CA GLU A 76 23.74 9.30 -5.01
C GLU A 76 22.67 8.52 -4.25
N ASN A 77 21.50 8.31 -4.86
CA ASN A 77 20.40 7.60 -4.21
C ASN A 77 20.46 6.07 -4.39
N GLY A 78 21.19 5.58 -5.38
CA GLY A 78 21.45 4.15 -5.63
C GLY A 78 20.20 3.30 -5.86
N LEU A 79 19.08 3.89 -6.30
CA LEU A 79 17.83 3.17 -6.58
C LEU A 79 17.99 2.20 -7.75
N ARG A 80 17.35 1.02 -7.66
CA ARG A 80 17.46 -0.06 -8.66
C ARG A 80 16.10 -0.64 -9.03
N SER A 81 15.42 -1.32 -8.10
CA SER A 81 14.11 -1.93 -8.30
C SER A 81 13.30 -1.79 -7.02
N LEU A 82 12.21 -1.06 -7.11
CA LEU A 82 11.42 -0.73 -5.92
C LEU A 82 10.20 -1.63 -5.82
N PHE A 83 9.97 -2.11 -4.60
CA PHE A 83 8.74 -2.73 -4.18
C PHE A 83 8.00 -1.77 -3.25
N GLY A 84 7.86 -2.09 -1.97
CA GLY A 84 7.13 -1.29 -1.01
C GLY A 84 7.57 0.18 -0.93
N VAL A 85 6.62 1.08 -0.83
CA VAL A 85 6.82 2.48 -0.43
C VAL A 85 5.85 2.87 0.68
N PHE A 86 6.30 3.71 1.63
CA PHE A 86 5.48 4.16 2.74
C PHE A 86 5.81 5.60 3.16
N ALA A 87 4.81 6.49 3.16
CA ALA A 87 4.95 7.87 3.61
C ALA A 87 4.80 7.97 5.13
N ASP A 88 5.87 8.33 5.81
CA ASP A 88 5.92 8.66 7.23
C ASP A 88 5.87 10.18 7.41
N GLU A 89 4.68 10.72 7.42
CA GLU A 89 4.47 12.16 7.53
C GLU A 89 4.95 12.73 8.87
N LYS A 90 4.78 11.96 9.94
CA LYS A 90 5.18 12.38 11.28
C LYS A 90 6.67 12.72 11.35
N HIS A 91 7.50 11.97 10.63
CA HIS A 91 8.96 12.14 10.62
C HIS A 91 9.47 12.76 9.31
N GLY A 92 8.57 13.08 8.36
CA GLY A 92 8.91 13.67 7.07
C GLY A 92 9.78 12.76 6.20
N VAL A 93 9.47 11.46 6.20
CA VAL A 93 10.24 10.43 5.49
C VAL A 93 9.35 9.68 4.52
N LEU A 94 9.85 9.43 3.32
CA LEU A 94 9.32 8.39 2.43
C LEU A 94 10.25 7.19 2.50
N TRP A 95 9.75 6.09 3.03
CA TRP A 95 10.45 4.81 3.07
C TRP A 95 10.26 4.05 1.77
N ALA A 96 11.28 3.31 1.33
CA ALA A 96 11.24 2.51 0.11
C ALA A 96 12.06 1.23 0.23
N CYS A 97 11.49 0.12 -0.20
CA CYS A 97 12.15 -1.17 -0.40
C CYS A 97 12.93 -1.16 -1.71
N ASP A 98 14.26 -1.02 -1.66
CA ASP A 98 15.14 -1.04 -2.83
C ASP A 98 15.85 -2.39 -2.95
N ASN A 99 15.62 -3.07 -4.05
CA ASN A 99 16.10 -4.42 -4.30
C ASN A 99 17.04 -4.47 -5.51
N PRO A 100 17.96 -5.44 -5.59
CA PRO A 100 18.42 -5.92 -6.89
C PRO A 100 17.21 -6.35 -7.71
N ASN A 101 17.23 -6.15 -9.03
CA ASN A 101 16.09 -6.56 -9.86
C ASN A 101 16.00 -8.09 -9.91
N ILE A 102 15.13 -8.66 -9.08
CA ILE A 102 14.97 -10.12 -8.94
C ILE A 102 14.45 -10.78 -10.23
N PHE A 103 13.68 -10.06 -11.05
CA PHE A 103 13.16 -10.56 -12.33
C PHE A 103 14.28 -10.68 -13.38
N LYS A 104 15.32 -9.85 -13.26
CA LYS A 104 16.55 -9.93 -14.07
C LYS A 104 17.64 -10.76 -13.43
N ARG A 105 17.37 -11.37 -12.24
CA ARG A 105 18.34 -12.14 -11.46
C ARG A 105 19.60 -11.32 -11.11
N GLU A 106 19.46 -10.03 -10.91
CA GLU A 106 20.53 -9.18 -10.43
C GLU A 106 20.92 -9.58 -9.01
N THR A 107 22.19 -9.40 -8.66
CA THR A 107 22.72 -9.66 -7.33
C THR A 107 23.04 -8.36 -6.62
N GLY A 108 23.13 -8.41 -5.29
CA GLY A 108 23.48 -7.27 -4.45
C GLY A 108 22.66 -7.25 -3.17
N LYS A 109 22.88 -6.21 -2.39
CA LYS A 109 22.17 -6.02 -1.12
C LYS A 109 20.79 -5.45 -1.35
N THR A 110 19.84 -5.92 -0.59
CA THR A 110 18.52 -5.29 -0.41
C THR A 110 18.64 -4.21 0.65
N THR A 111 18.05 -3.05 0.44
CA THR A 111 18.19 -1.88 1.31
C THR A 111 16.82 -1.23 1.56
N LEU A 112 16.49 -0.97 2.83
CA LEU A 112 15.41 -0.08 3.19
C LEU A 112 15.93 1.36 3.09
N ARG A 113 15.40 2.15 2.17
CA ARG A 113 15.85 3.54 1.95
C ARG A 113 14.88 4.54 2.56
N ALA A 114 15.44 5.62 3.08
CA ALA A 114 14.73 6.76 3.62
C ALA A 114 14.98 8.00 2.76
N PHE A 115 13.92 8.61 2.24
CA PHE A 115 13.97 9.88 1.50
C PHE A 115 13.27 10.97 2.29
N ASP A 116 13.68 12.20 2.12
CA ASP A 116 12.92 13.34 2.61
C ASP A 116 11.61 13.47 1.85
N LEU A 117 10.49 13.39 2.54
CA LEU A 117 9.15 13.33 1.94
C LEU A 117 8.78 14.61 1.16
N LYS A 118 9.40 15.74 1.48
CA LYS A 118 9.14 17.02 0.81
C LYS A 118 10.01 17.21 -0.44
N THR A 119 11.28 16.84 -0.34
CA THR A 119 12.29 17.16 -1.38
C THR A 119 12.69 15.98 -2.24
N GLY A 120 12.45 14.74 -1.79
CA GLY A 120 12.90 13.50 -2.44
C GLY A 120 14.40 13.23 -2.28
N ARG A 121 15.12 14.00 -1.47
CA ARG A 121 16.56 13.76 -1.21
C ARG A 121 16.75 12.53 -0.35
N ILE A 122 17.77 11.73 -0.66
CA ILE A 122 18.16 10.58 0.18
C ILE A 122 18.58 11.06 1.58
N LYS A 123 18.09 10.40 2.62
CA LYS A 123 18.44 10.65 4.03
C LYS A 123 19.27 9.52 4.62
N ALA A 124 18.92 8.27 4.32
CA ALA A 124 19.60 7.10 4.84
C ALA A 124 19.30 5.85 4.00
N GLY A 125 20.11 4.82 4.20
CA GLY A 125 19.88 3.47 3.68
C GLY A 125 20.30 2.45 4.73
N TYR A 126 19.47 1.42 4.92
CA TYR A 126 19.67 0.35 5.90
C TYR A 126 19.68 -0.97 5.16
N ASP A 127 20.85 -1.58 5.04
CA ASP A 127 20.99 -2.88 4.36
C ASP A 127 20.32 -3.98 5.19
N PHE A 128 19.69 -4.92 4.50
CA PHE A 128 19.17 -6.13 5.15
C PHE A 128 20.34 -6.99 5.61
N PRO A 129 20.45 -7.31 6.91
CA PRO A 129 21.57 -8.09 7.46
C PRO A 129 21.41 -9.57 7.11
N THR A 130 21.78 -9.93 5.87
CA THR A 130 21.66 -11.30 5.35
C THR A 130 22.71 -11.57 4.27
N ASP A 131 23.24 -12.81 4.29
CA ASP A 131 24.22 -13.32 3.32
C ASP A 131 23.55 -14.06 2.15
N VAL A 132 22.21 -14.16 2.17
CA VAL A 132 21.43 -14.79 1.09
C VAL A 132 20.62 -13.74 0.36
N PRO A 133 20.23 -14.00 -0.91
CA PRO A 133 19.35 -13.09 -1.65
C PRO A 133 18.10 -12.73 -0.84
N ALA A 134 17.75 -11.45 -0.87
CA ALA A 134 16.61 -10.91 -0.17
C ALA A 134 15.76 -10.03 -1.11
N ALA A 135 14.46 -9.95 -0.83
CA ALA A 135 13.57 -9.00 -1.46
C ALA A 135 12.69 -8.34 -0.39
N CYS A 136 13.03 -7.09 -0.03
CA CYS A 136 12.16 -6.24 0.76
C CYS A 136 10.87 -6.01 -0.01
N ASN A 137 9.71 -6.32 0.61
CA ASN A 137 8.44 -6.24 -0.11
C ASN A 137 7.59 -5.06 0.36
N ASP A 138 7.04 -5.10 1.56
CA ASP A 138 6.15 -4.04 2.03
C ASP A 138 6.63 -3.46 3.37
N ILE A 139 6.09 -2.29 3.74
CA ILE A 139 6.52 -1.48 4.88
C ILE A 139 5.30 -1.08 5.72
N ALA A 140 5.46 -1.15 7.04
CA ALA A 140 4.51 -0.59 7.99
C ALA A 140 5.21 0.20 9.10
N LEU A 141 4.50 1.12 9.72
CA LEU A 141 4.99 1.94 10.84
C LEU A 141 4.18 1.68 12.09
N SER A 142 4.86 1.47 13.20
CA SER A 142 4.23 1.42 14.52
C SER A 142 4.23 2.81 15.19
N LYS A 143 3.33 2.97 16.17
CA LYS A 143 3.13 4.25 16.87
C LYS A 143 4.38 4.78 17.58
N ASP A 144 5.29 3.88 17.96
CA ASP A 144 6.58 4.21 18.58
C ASP A 144 7.61 4.73 17.56
N GLY A 145 7.29 4.69 16.26
CA GLY A 145 8.18 5.10 15.17
C GLY A 145 9.05 3.99 14.61
N SER A 146 8.86 2.73 15.05
CA SER A 146 9.55 1.60 14.44
C SER A 146 9.04 1.35 13.03
N VAL A 147 9.94 1.06 12.10
CA VAL A 147 9.67 0.73 10.70
C VAL A 147 9.81 -0.77 10.51
N TRP A 148 8.76 -1.41 10.07
CA TRP A 148 8.68 -2.84 9.84
C TRP A 148 8.72 -3.11 8.35
N ALA A 149 9.50 -4.11 7.95
CA ALA A 149 9.63 -4.51 6.55
C ALA A 149 9.50 -6.02 6.40
N THR A 150 8.70 -6.46 5.43
CA THR A 150 8.65 -7.86 5.02
C THR A 150 9.74 -8.18 4.01
N GLU A 151 10.22 -9.42 4.06
CA GLU A 151 11.16 -9.98 3.09
C GLU A 151 10.59 -11.31 2.56
N THR A 152 10.24 -11.32 1.28
CA THR A 152 9.39 -12.36 0.69
C THR A 152 10.12 -13.64 0.29
N LEU A 153 11.43 -13.57 -0.06
CA LEU A 153 12.15 -14.73 -0.64
C LEU A 153 12.46 -15.80 0.40
N ALA A 154 13.05 -15.42 1.52
CA ALA A 154 13.42 -16.34 2.59
C ALA A 154 12.43 -16.36 3.76
N GLY A 155 11.39 -15.49 3.72
CA GLY A 155 10.36 -15.42 4.73
C GLY A 155 10.85 -14.81 6.04
N ARG A 156 11.04 -13.49 6.05
CA ARG A 156 11.56 -12.77 7.20
C ARG A 156 10.81 -11.47 7.42
N ILE A 157 10.73 -11.04 8.66
CA ILE A 157 10.28 -9.71 9.05
C ILE A 157 11.45 -9.02 9.73
N PHE A 158 11.76 -7.81 9.29
CA PHE A 158 12.78 -6.96 9.88
C PHE A 158 12.14 -5.73 10.52
N VAL A 159 12.83 -5.16 11.51
CA VAL A 159 12.42 -3.94 12.18
C VAL A 159 13.60 -2.98 12.32
N LEU A 160 13.40 -1.73 11.93
CA LEU A 160 14.26 -0.61 12.27
C LEU A 160 13.62 0.13 13.44
N ARG A 161 14.21 0.04 14.63
CA ARG A 161 13.72 0.74 15.82
C ARG A 161 14.11 2.23 15.76
N PRO A 162 13.40 3.13 16.46
CA PRO A 162 13.78 4.52 16.56
C PRO A 162 15.24 4.69 16.97
N HIS A 163 15.97 5.54 16.27
CA HIS A 163 17.40 5.81 16.47
C HIS A 163 18.37 4.64 16.20
N ALA A 164 17.87 3.48 15.78
CA ALA A 164 18.75 2.38 15.36
C ALA A 164 19.47 2.73 14.06
N GLN A 165 20.69 2.22 13.92
CA GLN A 165 21.51 2.39 12.71
C GLN A 165 21.42 1.17 11.79
N GLU A 166 20.78 0.10 12.24
CA GLU A 166 20.69 -1.17 11.52
C GLU A 166 19.31 -1.80 11.70
N LEU A 167 18.87 -2.54 10.68
CA LEU A 167 17.71 -3.41 10.74
C LEU A 167 17.99 -4.61 11.67
N ALA A 168 17.04 -4.94 12.52
CA ALA A 168 17.09 -6.15 13.33
C ALA A 168 16.14 -7.20 12.73
N LEU A 169 16.57 -8.45 12.66
CA LEU A 169 15.69 -9.57 12.35
C LEU A 169 14.69 -9.75 13.49
N PHE A 170 13.40 -9.70 13.16
CA PHE A 170 12.33 -9.89 14.14
C PHE A 170 11.76 -11.32 14.08
N ALA A 171 11.52 -11.84 12.88
CA ALA A 171 10.99 -13.18 12.66
C ALA A 171 11.55 -13.78 11.38
N SER A 172 11.72 -15.12 11.36
CA SER A 172 12.09 -15.88 10.17
C SER A 172 11.52 -17.28 10.23
N GLY A 173 11.25 -17.88 9.08
CA GLY A 173 10.82 -19.27 9.00
C GLY A 173 10.11 -19.62 7.72
N ALA A 174 9.98 -20.94 7.46
CA ALA A 174 9.32 -21.46 6.26
C ALA A 174 7.86 -21.01 6.13
N ASP A 175 7.18 -20.72 7.24
CA ASP A 175 5.81 -20.24 7.22
C ASP A 175 5.68 -18.79 6.77
N LEU A 176 6.76 -18.03 6.81
CA LEU A 176 6.85 -16.66 6.33
C LEU A 176 7.25 -16.57 4.85
N VAL A 177 7.76 -17.64 4.22
CA VAL A 177 8.13 -17.59 2.79
C VAL A 177 6.95 -17.21 1.93
N GLY A 178 7.11 -16.15 1.13
CA GLY A 178 6.04 -15.56 0.32
C GLY A 178 5.18 -14.53 1.05
N ILE A 179 5.60 -14.06 2.25
CA ILE A 179 4.94 -12.89 2.86
C ILE A 179 5.10 -11.68 1.95
N ASP A 180 4.07 -10.83 1.99
CA ASP A 180 3.98 -9.66 1.14
C ASP A 180 3.58 -8.45 1.97
N GLY A 181 2.32 -8.04 1.95
CA GLY A 181 1.82 -6.90 2.69
C GLY A 181 1.95 -7.04 4.20
N ILE A 182 2.22 -5.92 4.86
CA ILE A 182 2.28 -5.79 6.31
C ILE A 182 1.51 -4.55 6.77
N ALA A 183 0.71 -4.69 7.84
CA ALA A 183 0.01 -3.58 8.45
C ALA A 183 -0.04 -3.70 9.97
N ILE A 184 -0.13 -2.57 10.65
CA ILE A 184 -0.22 -2.50 12.11
C ILE A 184 -1.57 -1.95 12.51
N ALA A 185 -2.32 -2.73 13.28
CA ALA A 185 -3.64 -2.38 13.78
C ALA A 185 -3.59 -1.25 14.82
N GLY A 186 -4.75 -0.71 15.15
CA GLY A 186 -4.88 0.38 16.11
C GLY A 186 -4.37 0.06 17.51
N ASP A 187 -4.41 -1.20 17.92
CA ASP A 187 -3.88 -1.74 19.19
C ASP A 187 -2.40 -2.13 19.13
N GLY A 188 -1.76 -2.04 17.95
CA GLY A 188 -0.37 -2.40 17.73
C GLY A 188 -0.15 -3.85 17.31
N ALA A 189 -1.20 -4.64 17.08
CA ALA A 189 -1.08 -5.98 16.52
C ALA A 189 -0.59 -5.90 15.07
N ILE A 190 0.32 -6.80 14.70
CA ILE A 190 0.91 -6.86 13.36
C ILE A 190 0.16 -7.90 12.55
N TYR A 191 -0.27 -7.51 11.36
CA TYR A 191 -0.91 -8.37 10.39
C TYR A 191 -0.09 -8.42 9.11
N ILE A 192 -0.03 -9.59 8.52
CA ILE A 192 0.62 -9.85 7.24
C ILE A 192 -0.31 -10.65 6.34
N ASN A 193 -0.12 -10.51 5.05
CA ASN A 193 -0.63 -11.47 4.09
C ASN A 193 0.52 -12.27 3.46
N ASN A 194 0.18 -13.36 2.79
CA ASN A 194 1.14 -14.21 2.11
C ASN A 194 0.64 -14.50 0.70
N VAL A 195 1.29 -13.92 -0.30
CA VAL A 195 0.90 -13.99 -1.69
C VAL A 195 0.97 -15.41 -2.25
N ARG A 196 1.96 -16.21 -1.81
CA ARG A 196 2.14 -17.58 -2.29
C ARG A 196 1.20 -18.58 -1.64
N LYS A 197 1.00 -18.45 -0.31
CA LYS A 197 0.13 -19.34 0.47
C LYS A 197 -1.33 -18.88 0.49
N GLN A 198 -1.62 -17.68 -0.01
CA GLN A 198 -2.95 -17.07 -0.04
C GLN A 198 -3.56 -16.96 1.36
N LEU A 199 -2.77 -16.49 2.32
CA LEU A 199 -3.16 -16.41 3.73
C LEU A 199 -3.21 -14.95 4.21
N PHE A 200 -4.05 -14.72 5.22
CA PHE A 200 -4.05 -13.54 6.06
C PHE A 200 -3.74 -13.96 7.50
N GLN A 201 -2.71 -13.38 8.12
CA GLN A 201 -2.13 -13.89 9.36
C GLN A 201 -1.88 -12.76 10.35
N ARG A 202 -2.03 -13.06 11.64
CA ARG A 202 -1.58 -12.20 12.73
C ARG A 202 -0.24 -12.71 13.26
N VAL A 203 0.69 -11.78 13.50
CA VAL A 203 1.99 -12.04 14.08
C VAL A 203 1.89 -11.91 15.59
N GLU A 204 1.97 -13.03 16.29
CA GLU A 204 1.91 -13.05 17.75
C GLU A 204 3.27 -12.73 18.37
N ARG A 205 3.24 -12.00 19.48
CA ARG A 205 4.45 -11.58 20.22
C ARG A 205 4.35 -12.06 21.66
N LYS A 206 5.49 -12.48 22.20
CA LYS A 206 5.65 -12.76 23.62
C LYS A 206 5.53 -11.46 24.45
N ALA A 207 5.46 -11.61 25.76
CA ALA A 207 5.38 -10.47 26.69
C ALA A 207 6.60 -9.52 26.61
N ASP A 208 7.78 -10.03 26.21
CA ASP A 208 8.99 -9.25 25.97
C ASP A 208 9.02 -8.55 24.58
N GLY A 209 7.96 -8.73 23.78
CA GLY A 209 7.82 -8.18 22.45
C GLY A 209 8.50 -8.96 21.33
N SER A 210 9.20 -10.07 21.63
CA SER A 210 9.80 -10.94 20.63
C SER A 210 8.74 -11.75 19.88
N PHE A 211 9.10 -12.27 18.69
CA PHE A 211 8.22 -13.13 17.89
C PHE A 211 7.88 -14.42 18.65
N GLU A 212 6.60 -14.80 18.61
CA GLU A 212 6.13 -16.07 19.18
C GLU A 212 5.73 -17.04 18.08
N LYS A 213 4.72 -16.71 17.31
CA LYS A 213 4.15 -17.55 16.25
C LYS A 213 3.31 -16.74 15.27
N LEU A 214 2.83 -17.41 14.21
CA LEU A 214 1.80 -16.90 13.32
C LEU A 214 0.46 -17.52 13.65
N THR A 215 -0.60 -16.72 13.68
CA THR A 215 -1.98 -17.18 13.73
C THR A 215 -2.62 -16.91 12.36
N THR A 216 -2.94 -17.96 11.63
CA THR A 216 -3.71 -17.84 10.38
C THR A 216 -5.16 -17.55 10.70
N LEU A 217 -5.73 -16.50 10.12
CA LEU A 217 -7.12 -16.13 10.30
C LEU A 217 -8.00 -16.86 9.30
N THR A 218 -9.21 -17.25 9.75
CA THR A 218 -10.25 -17.78 8.86
C THR A 218 -10.85 -16.61 8.06
N THR A 219 -10.70 -16.64 6.73
CA THR A 219 -11.25 -15.61 5.85
C THR A 219 -12.66 -15.98 5.38
N SER A 220 -13.55 -14.99 5.29
CA SER A 220 -14.95 -15.20 4.86
C SER A 220 -15.08 -15.60 3.38
N SER A 221 -14.04 -15.39 2.59
CA SER A 221 -13.88 -15.84 1.21
C SER A 221 -12.43 -16.12 0.89
N PRO A 222 -12.12 -16.99 -0.09
CA PRO A 222 -10.75 -17.26 -0.51
C PRO A 222 -10.03 -15.99 -0.92
N LEU A 223 -8.73 -15.89 -0.62
CA LEU A 223 -7.82 -14.89 -1.12
C LEU A 223 -7.17 -15.42 -2.41
N ASN A 224 -6.84 -14.51 -3.33
CA ASN A 224 -6.16 -14.88 -4.57
C ASN A 224 -4.99 -13.93 -4.84
N GLY A 225 -3.82 -14.31 -4.34
CA GLY A 225 -2.60 -13.51 -4.41
C GLY A 225 -2.73 -12.19 -3.63
N PRO A 226 -3.00 -12.25 -2.29
CA PRO A 226 -3.03 -11.05 -1.46
C PRO A 226 -1.65 -10.41 -1.44
N ASP A 227 -1.62 -9.11 -1.69
CA ASP A 227 -0.45 -8.28 -1.98
C ASP A 227 -0.45 -7.06 -1.05
N GLY A 228 -0.35 -5.83 -1.53
CA GLY A 228 -0.29 -4.65 -0.69
C GLY A 228 -1.39 -4.56 0.36
N LEU A 229 -1.01 -4.25 1.60
CA LEU A 229 -1.90 -4.20 2.77
C LEU A 229 -1.75 -2.87 3.51
N ARG A 230 -2.86 -2.21 3.84
CA ARG A 230 -2.85 -0.95 4.61
C ARG A 230 -3.87 -0.97 5.75
N ALA A 231 -3.48 -0.44 6.91
CA ALA A 231 -4.39 -0.27 8.04
C ALA A 231 -5.30 0.94 7.84
N LEU A 232 -6.59 0.79 8.17
CA LEU A 232 -7.60 1.86 8.13
C LEU A 232 -8.01 2.34 9.54
N GLY A 233 -7.26 1.89 10.56
CA GLY A 233 -7.54 2.13 11.97
C GLY A 233 -8.34 1.01 12.63
N GLY A 234 -8.22 0.88 13.95
CA GLY A 234 -8.75 -0.30 14.66
C GLY A 234 -8.21 -1.59 14.06
N ASN A 235 -9.10 -2.55 13.83
CA ASN A 235 -8.83 -3.84 13.19
C ASN A 235 -9.37 -3.88 11.76
N HIS A 236 -9.37 -2.74 11.07
CA HIS A 236 -9.83 -2.60 9.70
C HIS A 236 -8.64 -2.37 8.77
N PHE A 237 -8.64 -3.05 7.64
CA PHE A 237 -7.58 -2.98 6.64
C PHE A 237 -8.18 -2.87 5.24
N ILE A 238 -7.35 -2.47 4.30
CA ILE A 238 -7.61 -2.58 2.87
C ILE A 238 -6.47 -3.36 2.23
N GLN A 239 -6.81 -4.26 1.32
CA GLN A 239 -5.89 -5.20 0.68
C GLN A 239 -6.09 -5.19 -0.83
N ALA A 240 -4.99 -5.20 -1.57
CA ALA A 240 -4.96 -5.51 -2.99
C ALA A 240 -4.71 -7.01 -3.20
N GLU A 241 -5.22 -7.57 -4.30
CA GLU A 241 -4.98 -8.97 -4.69
C GLU A 241 -4.61 -9.02 -6.17
N GLY A 242 -3.33 -9.29 -6.46
CA GLY A 242 -2.76 -9.25 -7.80
C GLY A 242 -3.48 -10.18 -8.78
N PRO A 243 -3.26 -11.50 -8.72
CA PRO A 243 -3.97 -12.46 -9.58
C PRO A 243 -5.49 -12.45 -9.40
N GLY A 244 -5.99 -12.06 -8.22
CA GLY A 244 -7.42 -11.90 -7.93
C GLY A 244 -8.06 -10.72 -8.63
N GLY A 245 -7.26 -9.76 -9.07
CA GLY A 245 -7.74 -8.54 -9.74
C GLY A 245 -8.76 -7.77 -8.91
N ARG A 246 -8.57 -7.70 -7.58
CA ARG A 246 -9.52 -7.05 -6.68
C ARG A 246 -8.87 -6.21 -5.60
N VAL A 247 -9.65 -5.30 -5.05
CA VAL A 247 -9.37 -4.59 -3.80
C VAL A 247 -10.49 -4.92 -2.82
N ALA A 248 -10.14 -5.26 -1.59
CA ALA A 248 -11.08 -5.61 -0.55
C ALA A 248 -10.80 -4.90 0.77
N LEU A 249 -11.85 -4.56 1.51
CA LEU A 249 -11.77 -4.26 2.92
C LEU A 249 -11.66 -5.58 3.70
N VAL A 250 -10.85 -5.56 4.76
CA VAL A 250 -10.65 -6.70 5.66
C VAL A 250 -10.97 -6.25 7.07
N ASP A 251 -12.01 -6.82 7.65
CA ASP A 251 -12.44 -6.54 9.02
C ASP A 251 -12.09 -7.74 9.92
N VAL A 252 -11.23 -7.54 10.92
CA VAL A 252 -10.76 -8.61 11.80
C VAL A 252 -11.52 -8.61 13.13
N SER A 253 -12.00 -9.79 13.52
CA SER A 253 -12.60 -10.05 14.84
C SER A 253 -12.13 -11.41 15.36
N GLY A 254 -11.36 -11.40 16.45
CA GLY A 254 -10.70 -12.61 16.96
C GLY A 254 -9.78 -13.25 15.92
N ASN A 255 -10.05 -14.49 15.55
CA ASN A 255 -9.31 -15.22 14.52
C ASN A 255 -10.05 -15.27 13.17
N ASN A 256 -11.03 -14.40 12.95
CA ASN A 256 -11.77 -14.32 11.69
C ASN A 256 -11.47 -12.99 10.98
N ALA A 257 -11.37 -13.05 9.66
CA ALA A 257 -11.23 -11.91 8.78
C ALA A 257 -12.37 -11.89 7.75
N THR A 258 -13.23 -10.88 7.83
CA THR A 258 -14.30 -10.67 6.86
C THR A 258 -13.77 -9.91 5.67
N ILE A 259 -13.80 -10.52 4.50
CA ILE A 259 -13.31 -9.95 3.23
C ILE A 259 -14.50 -9.35 2.47
N LYS A 260 -14.44 -8.05 2.19
CA LYS A 260 -15.49 -7.30 1.47
C LYS A 260 -14.89 -6.64 0.22
N PRO A 261 -15.02 -7.24 -0.97
CA PRO A 261 -14.57 -6.60 -2.19
C PRO A 261 -15.23 -5.24 -2.41
N ILE A 262 -14.43 -4.24 -2.80
CA ILE A 262 -14.88 -2.89 -3.18
C ILE A 262 -14.61 -2.61 -4.66
N ALA A 263 -13.69 -3.35 -5.26
CA ALA A 263 -13.40 -3.30 -6.69
C ALA A 263 -12.96 -4.68 -7.19
N THR A 264 -13.28 -4.99 -8.44
CA THR A 264 -12.91 -6.25 -9.13
C THR A 264 -12.60 -5.98 -10.59
N GLY A 265 -11.97 -6.94 -11.27
CA GLY A 265 -11.61 -6.82 -12.69
C GLY A 265 -10.43 -5.89 -12.95
N LEU A 266 -9.54 -5.75 -11.96
CA LEU A 266 -8.29 -5.00 -12.08
C LEU A 266 -7.20 -5.86 -12.74
N ASP A 267 -6.33 -5.21 -13.48
CA ASP A 267 -5.22 -5.87 -14.18
C ASP A 267 -3.97 -5.95 -13.28
N GLY A 268 -3.92 -6.98 -12.41
CA GLY A 268 -2.83 -7.20 -11.48
C GLY A 268 -2.73 -6.11 -10.40
N SER A 269 -3.75 -6.03 -9.50
CA SER A 269 -3.75 -5.06 -8.40
C SER A 269 -2.73 -5.44 -7.32
N VAL A 270 -1.60 -4.74 -7.25
CA VAL A 270 -0.48 -5.06 -6.35
C VAL A 270 -0.38 -4.13 -5.13
N GLY A 271 -0.84 -2.90 -5.22
CA GLY A 271 -0.76 -1.94 -4.12
C GLY A 271 -2.03 -1.13 -3.94
N VAL A 272 -2.31 -0.69 -2.72
CA VAL A 272 -3.48 0.11 -2.39
C VAL A 272 -3.17 1.14 -1.30
N THR A 273 -3.78 2.32 -1.38
CA THR A 273 -3.77 3.35 -0.33
C THR A 273 -5.12 4.06 -0.28
N VAL A 274 -5.33 4.90 0.74
CA VAL A 274 -6.58 5.64 0.92
C VAL A 274 -6.31 7.11 1.19
N VAL A 275 -7.02 7.99 0.48
CA VAL A 275 -7.07 9.44 0.74
C VAL A 275 -8.51 9.85 0.97
N GLY A 276 -8.84 10.30 2.16
CA GLY A 276 -10.21 10.65 2.53
C GLY A 276 -11.17 9.46 2.39
N HIS A 277 -12.10 9.55 1.45
CA HIS A 277 -13.07 8.50 1.14
C HIS A 277 -12.78 7.76 -0.18
N THR A 278 -11.57 7.89 -0.71
CA THR A 278 -11.18 7.26 -1.97
C THR A 278 -10.05 6.26 -1.73
N ALA A 279 -10.23 5.03 -2.17
CA ALA A 279 -9.18 4.04 -2.31
C ALA A 279 -8.50 4.21 -3.68
N TYR A 280 -7.18 4.14 -3.71
CA TYR A 280 -6.35 4.17 -4.90
C TYR A 280 -5.59 2.86 -5.00
N ALA A 281 -5.78 2.13 -6.08
CA ALA A 281 -5.13 0.85 -6.32
C ALA A 281 -4.29 0.88 -7.60
N ILE A 282 -3.09 0.33 -7.54
CA ILE A 282 -2.18 0.25 -8.68
C ILE A 282 -2.42 -1.03 -9.46
N GLU A 283 -2.50 -0.93 -10.78
CA GLU A 283 -2.42 -2.05 -11.72
C GLU A 283 -0.95 -2.27 -12.11
N GLY A 284 -0.29 -3.24 -11.45
CA GLY A 284 1.16 -3.46 -11.56
C GLY A 284 1.59 -4.20 -12.81
N LYS A 285 0.73 -5.09 -13.34
CA LYS A 285 0.97 -5.88 -14.56
C LYS A 285 2.34 -6.59 -14.55
N ILE A 286 2.73 -7.08 -13.36
CA ILE A 286 4.06 -7.64 -13.09
C ILE A 286 4.34 -8.89 -13.95
N GLU A 287 3.30 -9.64 -14.35
CA GLU A 287 3.40 -10.81 -15.22
C GLU A 287 4.10 -10.50 -16.56
N TYR A 288 3.99 -9.28 -17.07
CA TYR A 288 4.70 -8.85 -18.30
C TYR A 288 6.24 -8.84 -18.14
N MET A 289 6.74 -8.93 -16.90
CA MET A 289 8.18 -8.97 -16.64
C MET A 289 8.75 -10.39 -16.75
N PHE A 290 7.94 -11.43 -16.58
CA PHE A 290 8.43 -12.80 -16.46
C PHE A 290 7.66 -13.85 -17.31
N ASP A 291 6.43 -13.57 -17.78
CA ASP A 291 5.69 -14.51 -18.63
C ASP A 291 6.18 -14.41 -20.08
N PRO A 292 6.78 -15.50 -20.64
CA PRO A 292 7.26 -15.49 -22.03
C PRO A 292 6.16 -15.19 -23.06
N LYS A 293 4.88 -15.47 -22.75
CA LYS A 293 3.76 -15.19 -23.66
C LYS A 293 3.44 -13.69 -23.79
N LEU A 294 3.91 -12.90 -22.83
CA LEU A 294 3.69 -11.46 -22.76
C LEU A 294 4.92 -10.64 -23.17
N LYS A 295 6.05 -11.31 -23.48
CA LYS A 295 7.35 -10.68 -23.77
C LYS A 295 7.29 -9.57 -24.81
N ASP A 296 6.54 -9.78 -25.89
CA ASP A 296 6.44 -8.87 -27.02
C ASP A 296 5.19 -7.97 -26.96
N LYS A 297 4.44 -8.02 -25.86
CA LYS A 297 3.27 -7.17 -25.63
C LYS A 297 3.65 -5.94 -24.81
N SER A 298 2.98 -4.81 -25.08
CA SER A 298 3.10 -3.62 -24.22
C SER A 298 2.14 -3.72 -23.05
N PRO A 299 2.59 -3.56 -21.79
CA PRO A 299 1.71 -3.42 -20.64
C PRO A 299 1.12 -2.01 -20.51
N ASP A 300 1.65 -1.04 -21.25
CA ASP A 300 1.28 0.37 -21.12
C ASP A 300 -0.13 0.68 -21.66
N PRO A 301 -0.81 1.70 -21.13
CA PRO A 301 -0.41 2.52 -19.99
C PRO A 301 -0.58 1.81 -18.66
N PHE A 302 0.14 2.29 -17.62
CA PHE A 302 -0.11 1.91 -16.22
C PHE A 302 -1.05 2.91 -15.57
N THR A 303 -1.91 2.41 -14.68
CA THR A 303 -2.98 3.21 -14.08
C THR A 303 -3.07 2.97 -12.58
N ILE A 304 -3.34 4.05 -11.85
CA ILE A 304 -3.82 4.01 -10.46
C ILE A 304 -5.33 4.19 -10.54
N ARG A 305 -6.09 3.17 -10.17
CA ARG A 305 -7.55 3.15 -10.21
C ARG A 305 -8.13 3.75 -8.93
N ALA A 306 -9.14 4.60 -9.07
CA ALA A 306 -9.77 5.30 -7.96
C ALA A 306 -11.18 4.74 -7.68
N PHE A 307 -11.46 4.40 -6.42
CA PHE A 307 -12.74 3.83 -5.98
C PHE A 307 -13.25 4.54 -4.74
N ALA A 308 -14.54 4.81 -4.68
CA ALA A 308 -15.17 5.31 -3.47
C ALA A 308 -15.19 4.21 -2.38
N LEU A 309 -14.77 4.56 -1.17
CA LEU A 309 -14.99 3.69 -0.03
C LEU A 309 -16.47 3.68 0.36
N PRO A 310 -17.02 2.53 0.80
CA PRO A 310 -18.36 2.49 1.36
C PRO A 310 -18.48 3.45 2.54
N ALA A 311 -19.65 4.10 2.66
CA ALA A 311 -19.94 4.92 3.83
C ALA A 311 -19.79 4.09 5.11
N LYS A 312 -19.13 4.64 6.14
CA LYS A 312 -19.12 4.00 7.48
C LYS A 312 -20.56 3.95 7.98
N LYS A 313 -21.02 2.74 8.25
CA LYS A 313 -22.34 2.54 8.89
C LYS A 313 -22.28 2.90 10.35
#